data_803f75258f53d5de8083d5f33151e838
#
_entry.id   803f75258f53d5de8083d5f33151e838
#
_cell.length_a   1.000
_cell.length_b   1.000
_cell.length_c   1.000
_cell.angle_alpha   90.00
_cell.angle_beta   90.00
_cell.angle_gamma   90.00
#
_symmetry.space_group_name_H-M   'P 1'
#
loop_
_entity.id
_entity.type
_entity.pdbx_description
1 polymer ?
#
loop_
_entity_poly.entity_id
_entity_poly.type
_entity_poly.pdbx_seq_one_letter_code
_entity_poly.pdbx_strand_id
1 'polypeptide(L)'
;MPMNYPCATSSGMVSENDIRRAALRSAMERAGINVHGWSKAAGVPASTIYSYLDGKTRSLREDTARRLATAIGLTLDQLYDEQSTAHTKWVWVKGLVGAGAVVTVMDGVGLNEGLYEVALPPGAPADLEYVAFEIRGFSMPPAQERWIIYCLDRQTFQPDEVLGRACVVELSDGKLMFKVVRRGYSAGAYNLESWDGSPLIEDVQIVRAMPFVSIADPHIVRK
;
A
#
# COMPACT_ATOMS: atom_id res chain seq x y z
N MET A 1 9.39 40.19 37.04
CA MET A 1 9.69 38.71 37.02
C MET A 1 9.39 38.21 35.65
N PRO A 2 10.37 37.81 34.83
CA PRO A 2 10.11 37.23 33.53
C PRO A 2 9.86 35.71 33.67
N MET A 3 8.75 35.26 33.07
CA MET A 3 8.40 33.84 32.96
C MET A 3 9.34 33.13 32.00
N ASN A 4 10.03 32.12 32.53
CA ASN A 4 10.88 31.23 31.76
C ASN A 4 9.99 30.20 31.04
N TYR A 5 9.93 30.26 29.71
CA TYR A 5 9.37 29.18 28.88
C TYR A 5 10.45 28.11 28.71
N PRO A 6 10.14 26.82 28.97
CA PRO A 6 11.09 25.75 28.68
C PRO A 6 11.23 25.60 27.15
N CYS A 7 12.48 25.61 26.72
CA CYS A 7 12.91 25.37 25.36
C CYS A 7 12.39 24.00 24.85
N ALA A 8 11.75 24.00 23.72
CA ALA A 8 11.29 22.80 23.05
C ALA A 8 12.48 21.88 22.75
N THR A 9 12.38 20.65 23.21
CA THR A 9 13.30 19.56 22.91
C THR A 9 13.35 19.33 21.41
N SER A 10 14.55 19.45 20.84
CA SER A 10 14.85 19.16 19.45
C SER A 10 14.44 17.73 19.11
N SER A 11 13.45 17.58 18.22
CA SER A 11 13.21 16.33 17.49
C SER A 11 14.48 15.99 16.75
N GLY A 12 15.15 14.90 17.15
CA GLY A 12 16.38 14.42 16.54
C GLY A 12 16.11 14.09 15.06
N MET A 13 16.63 14.91 14.16
CA MET A 13 16.66 14.59 12.73
C MET A 13 17.43 13.30 12.55
N VAL A 14 16.78 12.23 12.09
CA VAL A 14 17.44 10.98 11.69
C VAL A 14 18.45 11.31 10.61
N SER A 15 19.70 10.92 10.78
CA SER A 15 20.72 11.23 9.77
C SER A 15 20.54 10.34 8.54
N GLU A 16 20.88 10.85 7.34
CA GLU A 16 20.88 10.07 6.09
C GLU A 16 21.65 8.74 6.23
N ASN A 17 22.72 8.73 7.03
CA ASN A 17 23.48 7.53 7.29
C ASN A 17 22.74 6.52 8.17
N ASP A 18 21.89 6.96 9.09
CA ASP A 18 21.06 6.06 9.90
C ASP A 18 19.98 5.41 9.05
N ILE A 19 19.41 6.16 8.13
CA ILE A 19 18.47 5.66 7.12
C ILE A 19 19.13 4.59 6.26
N ARG A 20 20.32 4.88 5.70
CA ARG A 20 21.06 3.92 4.89
C ARG A 20 21.49 2.66 5.66
N ARG A 21 21.80 2.76 6.95
CA ARG A 21 22.07 1.59 7.81
C ARG A 21 20.81 0.74 8.02
N ALA A 22 19.68 1.40 8.27
CA ALA A 22 18.39 0.72 8.40
C ALA A 22 18.03 -0.03 7.11
N ALA A 23 18.25 0.60 5.93
CA ALA A 23 18.04 -0.01 4.64
C ALA A 23 18.89 -1.29 4.44
N LEU A 24 20.17 -1.27 4.83
CA LEU A 24 21.03 -2.45 4.76
C LEU A 24 20.55 -3.59 5.67
N ARG A 25 20.14 -3.28 6.90
CA ARG A 25 19.59 -4.29 7.83
C ARG A 25 18.34 -4.94 7.26
N SER A 26 17.42 -4.14 6.78
CA SER A 26 16.19 -4.61 6.16
C SER A 26 16.45 -5.46 4.90
N ALA A 27 17.40 -5.05 4.05
CA ALA A 27 17.79 -5.83 2.88
C ALA A 27 18.38 -7.20 3.26
N MET A 28 19.19 -7.25 4.31
CA MET A 28 19.78 -8.49 4.85
C MET A 28 18.69 -9.43 5.39
N GLU A 29 17.73 -8.91 6.14
CA GLU A 29 16.60 -9.67 6.69
C GLU A 29 15.72 -10.24 5.58
N ARG A 30 15.37 -9.44 4.58
CA ARG A 30 14.57 -9.87 3.41
C ARG A 30 15.25 -10.94 2.59
N ALA A 31 16.57 -10.83 2.41
CA ALA A 31 17.35 -11.83 1.70
C ALA A 31 17.60 -13.10 2.52
N GLY A 32 17.20 -13.13 3.80
CA GLY A 32 17.46 -14.26 4.70
C GLY A 32 18.95 -14.56 4.88
N ILE A 33 19.82 -13.56 4.74
CA ILE A 33 21.28 -13.71 4.76
C ILE A 33 21.87 -13.06 6.02
N ASN A 34 22.85 -13.70 6.63
CA ASN A 34 23.59 -13.08 7.72
C ASN A 34 24.85 -12.36 7.19
N VAL A 35 25.49 -11.55 8.05
CA VAL A 35 26.67 -10.76 7.67
C VAL A 35 27.80 -11.61 7.06
N HIS A 36 28.03 -12.81 7.58
CA HIS A 36 29.07 -13.70 7.04
C HIS A 36 28.72 -14.25 5.66
N GLY A 37 27.47 -14.66 5.45
CA GLY A 37 26.96 -15.11 4.16
C GLY A 37 27.04 -13.98 3.12
N TRP A 38 26.62 -12.78 3.53
CA TRP A 38 26.66 -11.59 2.66
C TRP A 38 28.08 -11.16 2.32
N SER A 39 28.99 -11.17 3.31
CA SER A 39 30.41 -10.92 3.13
C SER A 39 31.02 -11.84 2.06
N LYS A 40 30.71 -13.14 2.13
CA LYS A 40 31.20 -14.16 1.18
C LYS A 40 30.63 -13.94 -0.21
N ALA A 41 29.32 -13.71 -0.31
CA ALA A 41 28.62 -13.51 -1.58
C ALA A 41 29.07 -12.22 -2.29
N ALA A 42 29.25 -11.12 -1.53
CA ALA A 42 29.67 -9.83 -2.07
C ALA A 42 31.18 -9.67 -2.22
N GLY A 43 31.98 -10.56 -1.63
CA GLY A 43 33.44 -10.41 -1.54
C GLY A 43 33.87 -9.15 -0.76
N VAL A 44 33.08 -8.77 0.26
CA VAL A 44 33.33 -7.62 1.14
C VAL A 44 33.69 -8.14 2.53
N PRO A 45 34.77 -7.67 3.20
CA PRO A 45 35.11 -8.12 4.54
C PRO A 45 33.94 -7.95 5.52
N ALA A 46 33.64 -9.00 6.31
CA ALA A 46 32.58 -8.95 7.31
C ALA A 46 32.77 -7.82 8.33
N SER A 47 34.03 -7.52 8.68
CA SER A 47 34.37 -6.40 9.55
C SER A 47 33.92 -5.04 9.01
N THR A 48 33.94 -4.85 7.69
CA THR A 48 33.45 -3.62 7.03
C THR A 48 31.96 -3.50 7.19
N ILE A 49 31.21 -4.60 7.00
CA ILE A 49 29.75 -4.62 7.15
C ILE A 49 29.37 -4.36 8.60
N TYR A 50 29.97 -5.07 9.56
CA TYR A 50 29.74 -4.86 10.99
C TYR A 50 30.05 -3.41 11.41
N SER A 51 31.22 -2.89 11.03
CA SER A 51 31.63 -1.52 11.40
C SER A 51 30.64 -0.47 10.89
N TYR A 52 30.05 -0.68 9.72
CA TYR A 52 29.04 0.21 9.19
C TYR A 52 27.69 0.04 9.91
N LEU A 53 27.21 -1.18 10.09
CA LEU A 53 25.96 -1.46 10.79
C LEU A 53 25.99 -1.00 12.26
N ASP A 54 27.14 -1.11 12.94
CA ASP A 54 27.35 -0.64 14.32
C ASP A 54 27.58 0.88 14.42
N GLY A 55 27.59 1.60 13.29
CA GLY A 55 27.81 3.05 13.29
C GLY A 55 29.26 3.49 13.50
N LYS A 56 30.22 2.56 13.58
CA LYS A 56 31.67 2.86 13.72
C LYS A 56 32.26 3.50 12.45
N THR A 57 31.67 3.20 11.29
CA THR A 57 32.01 3.82 10.01
C THR A 57 30.83 4.68 9.56
N ARG A 58 31.11 5.92 9.17
CA ARG A 58 30.07 6.90 8.82
C ARG A 58 29.36 6.58 7.51
N SER A 59 30.08 6.05 6.51
CA SER A 59 29.52 5.70 5.20
C SER A 59 30.23 4.50 4.59
N LEU A 60 29.53 3.75 3.75
CA LEU A 60 30.15 2.76 2.85
C LEU A 60 30.60 3.45 1.56
N ARG A 61 31.71 2.99 1.00
CA ARG A 61 32.09 3.37 -0.36
C ARG A 61 31.04 2.85 -1.34
N GLU A 62 30.73 3.63 -2.35
CA GLU A 62 29.72 3.27 -3.35
C GLU A 62 29.96 1.90 -4.00
N ASP A 63 31.23 1.61 -4.36
CA ASP A 63 31.60 0.30 -4.90
C ASP A 63 31.27 -0.86 -3.92
N THR A 64 31.55 -0.67 -2.63
CA THR A 64 31.23 -1.66 -1.60
C THR A 64 29.72 -1.87 -1.47
N ALA A 65 28.95 -0.78 -1.46
CA ALA A 65 27.50 -0.84 -1.39
C ALA A 65 26.91 -1.51 -2.65
N ARG A 66 27.44 -1.20 -3.84
CA ARG A 66 27.02 -1.83 -5.09
C ARG A 66 27.27 -3.34 -5.10
N ARG A 67 28.43 -3.79 -4.62
CA ARG A 67 28.76 -5.22 -4.49
C ARG A 67 27.82 -5.93 -3.51
N LEU A 68 27.50 -5.30 -2.40
CA LEU A 68 26.52 -5.82 -1.44
C LEU A 68 25.13 -5.93 -2.07
N ALA A 69 24.68 -4.91 -2.78
CA ALA A 69 23.39 -4.93 -3.48
C ALA A 69 23.32 -6.07 -4.51
N THR A 70 24.32 -6.15 -5.40
CA THR A 70 24.39 -7.17 -6.46
C THR A 70 24.39 -8.58 -5.90
N ALA A 71 25.05 -8.82 -4.75
CA ALA A 71 25.12 -10.13 -4.11
C ALA A 71 23.76 -10.67 -3.63
N ILE A 72 22.75 -9.81 -3.49
CA ILE A 72 21.38 -10.16 -3.12
C ILE A 72 20.38 -9.85 -4.24
N GLY A 73 20.86 -9.60 -5.47
CA GLY A 73 20.03 -9.37 -6.64
C GLY A 73 19.40 -7.98 -6.72
N LEU A 74 19.91 -6.99 -5.98
CA LEU A 74 19.42 -5.61 -5.99
C LEU A 74 20.36 -4.67 -6.76
N THR A 75 19.83 -3.56 -7.25
CA THR A 75 20.63 -2.40 -7.65
C THR A 75 20.99 -1.55 -6.44
N LEU A 76 21.95 -0.60 -6.60
CA LEU A 76 22.33 0.32 -5.53
C LEU A 76 21.15 1.19 -5.07
N ASP A 77 20.35 1.66 -6.02
CA ASP A 77 19.17 2.46 -5.75
C ASP A 77 18.13 1.64 -4.96
N GLN A 78 17.87 0.40 -5.37
CA GLN A 78 16.99 -0.51 -4.64
C GLN A 78 17.48 -0.88 -3.25
N LEU A 79 18.82 -0.90 -3.03
CA LEU A 79 19.40 -1.15 -1.71
C LEU A 79 19.12 0.01 -0.74
N TYR A 80 19.17 1.25 -1.23
CA TYR A 80 18.99 2.47 -0.43
C TYR A 80 17.61 3.12 -0.62
N ASP A 81 16.76 2.57 -1.46
CA ASP A 81 15.41 3.05 -1.63
C ASP A 81 14.66 2.90 -0.30
N GLU A 82 14.33 4.04 0.32
CA GLU A 82 13.56 4.09 1.56
C GLU A 82 12.18 3.45 1.39
N GLN A 83 11.64 3.46 0.19
CA GLN A 83 10.39 2.76 -0.14
C GLN A 83 10.59 1.23 -0.11
N SER A 84 11.83 0.74 -0.28
CA SER A 84 12.18 -0.68 -0.10
C SER A 84 12.35 -1.09 1.37
N THR A 85 12.54 -0.12 2.29
CA THR A 85 12.44 -0.32 3.76
C THR A 85 11.03 -0.04 4.25
N ALA A 86 10.10 0.21 3.34
CA ALA A 86 8.71 0.39 3.70
C ALA A 86 8.30 -0.81 4.57
N HIS A 87 8.07 -0.54 5.83
CA HIS A 87 7.22 -1.40 6.64
C HIS A 87 6.06 -1.79 5.75
N THR A 88 5.92 -3.07 5.44
CA THR A 88 4.81 -3.54 4.64
C THR A 88 3.56 -3.00 5.30
N LYS A 89 2.97 -1.93 4.75
CA LYS A 89 1.73 -1.38 5.28
C LYS A 89 0.67 -2.45 5.07
N TRP A 90 0.08 -2.88 6.16
CA TRP A 90 -1.01 -3.85 6.13
C TRP A 90 -2.33 -3.11 6.00
N VAL A 91 -3.19 -3.64 5.17
CA VAL A 91 -4.51 -3.09 4.88
C VAL A 91 -5.56 -4.14 5.19
N TRP A 92 -6.59 -3.76 5.93
CA TRP A 92 -7.70 -4.63 6.23
C TRP A 92 -8.57 -4.89 5.00
N VAL A 93 -8.85 -6.16 4.74
CA VAL A 93 -9.91 -6.58 3.81
C VAL A 93 -11.24 -6.45 4.55
N LYS A 94 -12.03 -5.45 4.18
CA LYS A 94 -13.28 -5.09 4.88
C LYS A 94 -14.54 -5.73 4.28
N GLY A 95 -14.42 -6.41 3.14
CA GLY A 95 -15.57 -7.02 2.52
C GLY A 95 -15.23 -7.84 1.28
N LEU A 96 -16.28 -8.40 0.71
CA LEU A 96 -16.23 -9.27 -0.46
C LEU A 96 -16.98 -8.61 -1.62
N VAL A 97 -16.40 -8.60 -2.81
CA VAL A 97 -17.05 -8.14 -4.04
C VAL A 97 -17.55 -9.35 -4.80
N GLY A 98 -18.85 -9.54 -4.85
CA GLY A 98 -19.51 -10.69 -5.47
C GLY A 98 -20.12 -10.42 -6.83
N ALA A 99 -21.02 -11.30 -7.26
CA ALA A 99 -21.76 -11.22 -8.51
C ALA A 99 -22.48 -9.86 -8.67
N GLY A 100 -22.46 -9.29 -9.87
CA GLY A 100 -23.00 -7.96 -10.13
C GLY A 100 -22.17 -6.83 -9.52
N ALA A 101 -20.95 -7.13 -9.07
CA ALA A 101 -20.04 -6.20 -8.38
C ALA A 101 -20.65 -5.59 -7.09
N VAL A 102 -21.57 -6.30 -6.44
CA VAL A 102 -22.10 -5.93 -5.13
C VAL A 102 -21.05 -6.25 -4.06
N VAL A 103 -20.76 -5.27 -3.21
CA VAL A 103 -19.83 -5.43 -2.09
C VAL A 103 -20.61 -5.79 -0.83
N THR A 104 -20.29 -6.92 -0.25
CA THR A 104 -20.81 -7.31 1.05
C THR A 104 -19.78 -6.97 2.11
N VAL A 105 -20.08 -6.01 2.96
CA VAL A 105 -19.27 -5.70 4.16
C VAL A 105 -19.82 -6.54 5.31
N MET A 106 -18.92 -7.04 6.15
CA MET A 106 -19.36 -7.75 7.36
C MET A 106 -19.83 -6.73 8.40
N ASP A 107 -21.09 -6.85 8.82
CA ASP A 107 -21.67 -6.05 9.90
C ASP A 107 -20.89 -6.28 11.22
N GLY A 108 -20.60 -5.18 11.92
CA GLY A 108 -19.96 -5.23 13.24
C GLY A 108 -18.44 -5.14 13.24
N VAL A 109 -17.80 -4.99 12.08
CA VAL A 109 -16.34 -4.78 11.99
C VAL A 109 -16.02 -3.30 12.17
N GLY A 110 -15.31 -2.95 13.25
CA GLY A 110 -14.86 -1.58 13.53
C GLY A 110 -13.93 -1.02 12.46
N LEU A 111 -13.65 0.30 12.51
CA LEU A 111 -12.78 0.99 11.54
C LEU A 111 -11.39 0.35 11.39
N ASN A 112 -10.91 -0.34 12.44
CA ASN A 112 -9.60 -1.01 12.50
C ASN A 112 -9.70 -2.53 12.48
N GLU A 113 -10.82 -3.11 12.05
CA GLU A 113 -11.04 -4.54 11.99
C GLU A 113 -11.51 -4.91 10.58
N GLY A 114 -11.22 -6.14 10.17
CA GLY A 114 -11.59 -6.69 8.85
C GLY A 114 -11.55 -8.22 8.89
N LEU A 115 -11.76 -8.84 7.74
CA LEU A 115 -11.68 -10.29 7.60
C LEU A 115 -10.26 -10.82 7.86
N TYR A 116 -9.27 -10.11 7.32
CA TYR A 116 -7.84 -10.36 7.46
C TYR A 116 -7.05 -9.19 6.86
N GLU A 117 -5.74 -9.16 7.14
CA GLU A 117 -4.84 -8.16 6.59
C GLU A 117 -4.12 -8.65 5.33
N VAL A 118 -3.87 -7.74 4.41
CA VAL A 118 -3.07 -7.93 3.20
C VAL A 118 -2.02 -6.85 3.10
N ALA A 119 -0.88 -7.20 2.51
CA ALA A 119 0.18 -6.22 2.26
C ALA A 119 -0.28 -5.18 1.23
N LEU A 120 0.07 -3.93 1.43
CA LEU A 120 -0.10 -2.91 0.40
C LEU A 120 0.76 -3.26 -0.83
N PRO A 121 0.22 -3.18 -2.06
CA PRO A 121 0.97 -3.54 -3.24
C PRO A 121 2.20 -2.62 -3.45
N PRO A 122 3.30 -3.15 -4.02
CA PRO A 122 4.49 -2.36 -4.30
C PRO A 122 4.18 -1.10 -5.12
N GLY A 123 4.78 0.03 -4.75
CA GLY A 123 4.59 1.31 -5.44
C GLY A 123 3.36 2.11 -5.03
N ALA A 124 2.50 1.57 -4.16
CA ALA A 124 1.41 2.36 -3.60
C ALA A 124 1.97 3.35 -2.55
N PRO A 125 1.60 4.65 -2.60
CA PRO A 125 2.03 5.64 -1.62
C PRO A 125 1.65 5.24 -0.19
N ALA A 126 2.64 5.16 0.72
CA ALA A 126 2.41 4.69 2.09
C ALA A 126 1.72 5.73 2.99
N ASP A 127 1.70 6.99 2.57
CA ASP A 127 1.09 8.14 3.26
C ASP A 127 -0.43 8.24 3.06
N LEU A 128 -1.00 7.44 2.15
CA LEU A 128 -2.43 7.39 1.89
C LEU A 128 -3.10 6.27 2.68
N GLU A 129 -4.37 6.49 3.04
CA GLU A 129 -5.19 5.45 3.68
C GLU A 129 -5.88 4.59 2.62
N TYR A 130 -5.86 3.27 2.85
CA TYR A 130 -6.39 2.28 1.94
C TYR A 130 -7.39 1.36 2.63
N VAL A 131 -8.31 0.86 1.83
CA VAL A 131 -9.20 -0.24 2.18
C VAL A 131 -9.09 -1.31 1.10
N ALA A 132 -9.19 -2.56 1.48
CA ALA A 132 -9.14 -3.68 0.55
C ALA A 132 -10.45 -4.48 0.55
N PHE A 133 -10.75 -5.11 -0.59
CA PHE A 133 -11.89 -6.01 -0.77
C PHE A 133 -11.44 -7.25 -1.54
N GLU A 134 -11.95 -8.41 -1.17
CA GLU A 134 -11.66 -9.66 -1.87
C GLU A 134 -12.73 -9.94 -2.92
N ILE A 135 -12.32 -10.33 -4.12
CA ILE A 135 -13.24 -10.72 -5.20
C ILE A 135 -13.76 -12.13 -4.94
N ARG A 136 -15.08 -12.30 -5.06
CA ARG A 136 -15.76 -13.59 -5.01
C ARG A 136 -16.47 -13.88 -6.32
N GLY A 137 -16.09 -14.98 -6.96
CA GLY A 137 -16.61 -15.40 -8.26
C GLY A 137 -15.82 -14.87 -9.44
N PHE A 138 -16.34 -15.09 -10.66
CA PHE A 138 -15.67 -14.82 -11.93
C PHE A 138 -16.37 -13.72 -12.75
N SER A 139 -17.23 -12.93 -12.12
CA SER A 139 -18.03 -11.90 -12.80
C SER A 139 -17.29 -10.58 -13.06
N MET A 140 -15.99 -10.52 -12.77
CA MET A 140 -15.19 -9.30 -12.94
C MET A 140 -13.92 -9.55 -13.79
N PRO A 141 -14.02 -9.99 -15.04
CA PRO A 141 -12.83 -10.16 -15.86
C PRO A 141 -12.12 -8.82 -16.10
N PRO A 142 -10.77 -8.78 -16.13
CA PRO A 142 -9.85 -9.93 -16.06
C PRO A 142 -9.55 -10.43 -14.64
N ALA A 143 -10.12 -9.81 -13.61
CA ALA A 143 -9.89 -10.18 -12.23
C ALA A 143 -10.45 -11.56 -11.89
N GLN A 144 -9.70 -12.32 -11.12
CA GLN A 144 -10.02 -13.69 -10.74
C GLN A 144 -10.55 -13.78 -9.31
N GLU A 145 -11.19 -14.91 -9.01
CA GLU A 145 -11.65 -15.21 -7.67
C GLU A 145 -10.51 -15.10 -6.64
N ARG A 146 -10.81 -14.55 -5.48
CA ARG A 146 -9.91 -14.27 -4.34
C ARG A 146 -8.88 -13.17 -4.57
N TRP A 147 -8.81 -12.56 -5.73
CA TRP A 147 -7.95 -11.40 -5.94
C TRP A 147 -8.39 -10.24 -5.03
N ILE A 148 -7.42 -9.41 -4.67
CA ILE A 148 -7.62 -8.30 -3.75
C ILE A 148 -7.66 -7.00 -4.55
N ILE A 149 -8.73 -6.23 -4.42
CA ILE A 149 -8.79 -4.86 -4.92
C ILE A 149 -8.48 -3.89 -3.78
N TYR A 150 -7.69 -2.87 -4.10
CA TYR A 150 -7.32 -1.79 -3.18
C TYR A 150 -7.97 -0.50 -3.64
N CYS A 151 -8.59 0.18 -2.69
CA CYS A 151 -9.23 1.48 -2.90
C CYS A 151 -8.67 2.49 -1.90
N LEU A 152 -8.71 3.78 -2.26
CA LEU A 152 -8.45 4.85 -1.30
C LEU A 152 -9.59 4.93 -0.30
N ASP A 153 -9.27 4.86 1.00
CA ASP A 153 -10.26 5.00 2.07
C ASP A 153 -10.54 6.48 2.31
N ARG A 154 -11.55 7.02 1.64
CA ARG A 154 -11.97 8.41 1.77
C ARG A 154 -13.39 8.50 2.30
N GLN A 155 -13.60 9.38 3.27
CA GLN A 155 -14.94 9.63 3.81
C GLN A 155 -15.76 10.56 2.92
N THR A 156 -15.09 11.44 2.18
CA THR A 156 -15.70 12.38 1.23
C THR A 156 -15.01 12.27 -0.12
N PHE A 157 -15.72 12.65 -1.18
CA PHE A 157 -15.16 12.68 -2.54
C PHE A 157 -15.60 13.94 -3.28
N GLN A 158 -14.83 14.36 -4.28
CA GLN A 158 -15.22 15.39 -5.24
C GLN A 158 -15.64 14.72 -6.56
N PRO A 159 -16.63 15.25 -7.28
CA PRO A 159 -17.07 14.66 -8.54
C PRO A 159 -15.94 14.40 -9.53
N ASP A 160 -15.01 15.36 -9.69
CA ASP A 160 -13.89 15.25 -10.63
C ASP A 160 -12.89 14.15 -10.25
N GLU A 161 -12.85 13.73 -8.99
CA GLU A 161 -11.97 12.66 -8.51
C GLU A 161 -12.48 11.27 -8.86
N VAL A 162 -13.76 11.10 -9.10
CA VAL A 162 -14.42 9.79 -9.28
C VAL A 162 -15.01 9.57 -10.66
N LEU A 163 -15.33 10.64 -11.39
CA LEU A 163 -15.88 10.54 -12.75
C LEU A 163 -14.89 9.83 -13.70
N GLY A 164 -15.39 8.83 -14.41
CA GLY A 164 -14.60 8.00 -15.32
C GLY A 164 -13.74 6.94 -14.64
N ARG A 165 -13.75 6.86 -13.30
CA ARG A 165 -12.93 5.92 -12.53
C ARG A 165 -13.77 4.78 -11.96
N ALA A 166 -13.12 3.61 -11.82
CA ALA A 166 -13.67 2.53 -11.01
C ALA A 166 -13.58 2.90 -9.53
N CYS A 167 -14.65 2.69 -8.80
CA CYS A 167 -14.76 2.97 -7.37
C CYS A 167 -15.59 1.90 -6.67
N VAL A 168 -15.31 1.66 -5.41
CA VAL A 168 -16.33 1.11 -4.51
C VAL A 168 -17.18 2.30 -4.05
N VAL A 169 -18.46 2.28 -4.39
CA VAL A 169 -19.43 3.34 -4.07
C VAL A 169 -20.44 2.84 -3.06
N GLU A 170 -20.78 3.72 -2.13
CA GLU A 170 -21.89 3.53 -1.20
C GLU A 170 -23.08 4.39 -1.67
N LEU A 171 -24.22 3.75 -1.86
CA LEU A 171 -25.45 4.39 -2.27
C LEU A 171 -26.28 4.86 -1.06
N SER A 172 -27.25 5.71 -1.30
CA SER A 172 -28.14 6.23 -0.26
C SER A 172 -28.98 5.15 0.45
N ASP A 173 -29.15 3.98 -0.16
CA ASP A 173 -29.81 2.82 0.42
C ASP A 173 -28.85 1.89 1.23
N GLY A 174 -27.59 2.32 1.40
CA GLY A 174 -26.55 1.58 2.11
C GLY A 174 -25.88 0.47 1.31
N LYS A 175 -26.26 0.25 0.05
CA LYS A 175 -25.59 -0.73 -0.80
C LYS A 175 -24.20 -0.25 -1.20
N LEU A 176 -23.23 -1.16 -1.12
CA LEU A 176 -21.90 -0.97 -1.65
C LEU A 176 -21.73 -1.73 -2.97
N MET A 177 -21.17 -1.04 -3.97
CA MET A 177 -20.98 -1.61 -5.29
C MET A 177 -19.61 -1.20 -5.85
N PHE A 178 -18.96 -2.10 -6.59
CA PHE A 178 -17.76 -1.77 -7.36
C PHE A 178 -18.16 -1.45 -8.80
N LYS A 179 -18.05 -0.19 -9.21
CA LYS A 179 -18.55 0.30 -10.49
C LYS A 179 -17.65 1.42 -11.03
N VAL A 180 -17.73 1.65 -12.34
CA VAL A 180 -17.20 2.87 -12.96
C VAL A 180 -18.25 3.97 -12.82
N VAL A 181 -17.85 5.09 -12.23
CA VAL A 181 -18.73 6.23 -11.99
C VAL A 181 -18.82 7.10 -13.24
N ARG A 182 -20.01 7.33 -13.73
CA ARG A 182 -20.30 8.22 -14.85
C ARG A 182 -21.20 9.36 -14.38
N ARG A 183 -21.22 10.45 -15.13
CA ARG A 183 -22.18 11.55 -14.87
C ARG A 183 -23.60 11.04 -15.10
N GLY A 184 -24.50 11.32 -14.17
CA GLY A 184 -25.92 11.04 -14.32
C GLY A 184 -26.63 12.04 -15.25
N TYR A 185 -27.87 11.79 -15.52
CA TYR A 185 -28.72 12.66 -16.34
C TYR A 185 -29.28 13.83 -15.51
N SER A 186 -29.55 13.57 -14.23
CA SER A 186 -30.00 14.57 -13.28
C SER A 186 -28.85 15.27 -12.58
N ALA A 187 -29.03 16.52 -12.17
CA ALA A 187 -28.02 17.29 -11.43
C ALA A 187 -27.66 16.59 -10.11
N GLY A 188 -26.36 16.36 -9.88
CA GLY A 188 -25.86 15.70 -8.68
C GLY A 188 -26.04 14.18 -8.64
N ALA A 189 -26.62 13.57 -9.68
CA ALA A 189 -26.74 12.13 -9.81
C ALA A 189 -25.60 11.52 -10.62
N TYR A 190 -25.43 10.21 -10.47
CA TYR A 190 -24.40 9.43 -11.15
C TYR A 190 -24.99 8.20 -11.80
N ASN A 191 -24.37 7.79 -12.90
CA ASN A 191 -24.62 6.50 -13.54
C ASN A 191 -23.49 5.54 -13.19
N LEU A 192 -23.80 4.29 -12.91
CA LEU A 192 -22.85 3.27 -12.53
C LEU A 192 -22.74 2.19 -13.60
N GLU A 193 -21.56 2.09 -14.20
CA GLU A 193 -21.24 1.14 -15.24
C GLU A 193 -20.45 -0.05 -14.69
N SER A 194 -20.77 -1.25 -15.13
CA SER A 194 -20.12 -2.49 -14.73
C SER A 194 -19.00 -2.87 -15.70
N TRP A 195 -17.95 -3.52 -15.22
CA TRP A 195 -16.90 -4.07 -16.10
C TRP A 195 -17.35 -5.30 -16.89
N ASP A 196 -18.38 -6.00 -16.40
CA ASP A 196 -18.91 -7.22 -17.02
C ASP A 196 -19.97 -6.96 -18.10
N GLY A 197 -20.22 -5.70 -18.42
CA GLY A 197 -21.26 -5.32 -19.40
C GLY A 197 -22.69 -5.44 -18.90
N SER A 198 -22.89 -5.65 -17.61
CA SER A 198 -24.23 -5.59 -16.99
C SER A 198 -24.91 -4.24 -17.26
N PRO A 199 -26.26 -4.18 -17.24
CA PRO A 199 -26.99 -2.95 -17.46
C PRO A 199 -26.51 -1.80 -16.57
N LEU A 200 -26.50 -0.58 -17.14
CA LEU A 200 -26.18 0.65 -16.44
C LEU A 200 -27.21 0.88 -15.32
N ILE A 201 -26.73 1.29 -14.16
CA ILE A 201 -27.58 1.76 -13.06
C ILE A 201 -27.59 3.28 -13.17
N GLU A 202 -28.77 3.84 -13.40
CA GLU A 202 -28.90 5.24 -13.79
C GLU A 202 -29.34 6.12 -12.62
N ASP A 203 -28.87 7.36 -12.62
CA ASP A 203 -29.31 8.47 -11.77
C ASP A 203 -29.36 8.15 -10.25
N VAL A 204 -28.33 7.48 -9.75
CA VAL A 204 -28.21 7.17 -8.32
C VAL A 204 -27.50 8.27 -7.54
N GLN A 205 -27.78 8.33 -6.24
CA GLN A 205 -27.06 9.18 -5.29
C GLN A 205 -25.93 8.38 -4.63
N ILE A 206 -24.71 8.88 -4.74
CA ILE A 206 -23.53 8.31 -4.08
C ILE A 206 -23.30 9.09 -2.78
N VAL A 207 -23.24 8.37 -1.66
CA VAL A 207 -22.92 8.91 -0.34
C VAL A 207 -21.41 8.93 -0.12
N ARG A 208 -20.73 7.85 -0.55
CA ARG A 208 -19.29 7.69 -0.43
C ARG A 208 -18.74 7.00 -1.66
N ALA A 209 -17.55 7.41 -2.07
CA ALA A 209 -16.81 6.75 -3.15
C ALA A 209 -15.36 6.54 -2.76
N MET A 210 -14.90 5.31 -2.95
CA MET A 210 -13.53 4.86 -2.68
C MET A 210 -12.87 4.52 -4.03
N PRO A 211 -12.04 5.41 -4.59
CA PRO A 211 -11.43 5.21 -5.89
C PRO A 211 -10.53 3.97 -5.90
N PHE A 212 -10.68 3.14 -6.92
CA PHE A 212 -9.81 1.98 -7.17
C PHE A 212 -8.39 2.43 -7.47
N VAL A 213 -7.42 1.74 -6.89
CA VAL A 213 -5.98 2.00 -7.05
C VAL A 213 -5.29 0.86 -7.77
N SER A 214 -5.48 -0.35 -7.30
CA SER A 214 -4.80 -1.52 -7.85
C SER A 214 -5.52 -2.82 -7.51
N ILE A 215 -5.09 -3.88 -8.17
CA ILE A 215 -5.52 -5.25 -7.93
C ILE A 215 -4.30 -6.15 -7.78
N ALA A 216 -4.34 -7.12 -6.88
CA ALA A 216 -3.25 -8.04 -6.65
C ALA A 216 -3.72 -9.49 -6.47
N ASP A 217 -2.87 -10.42 -6.90
CA ASP A 217 -3.03 -11.83 -6.60
C ASP A 217 -2.86 -12.07 -5.08
N PRO A 218 -3.76 -12.83 -4.44
CA PRO A 218 -3.68 -13.09 -3.00
C PRO A 218 -2.37 -13.78 -2.57
N HIS A 219 -1.74 -14.56 -3.44
CA HIS A 219 -0.46 -15.22 -3.13
C HIS A 219 0.71 -14.25 -2.97
N ILE A 220 0.58 -13.02 -3.50
CA ILE A 220 1.61 -11.99 -3.40
C ILE A 220 1.44 -11.13 -2.14
N VAL A 221 0.20 -10.95 -1.67
CA VAL A 221 -0.14 -9.94 -0.67
C VAL A 221 -0.64 -10.49 0.67
N ARG A 222 -0.90 -11.79 0.77
CA ARG A 222 -1.26 -12.45 2.04
C ARG A 222 -0.02 -12.86 2.83
N LYS A 223 -0.14 -12.82 4.16
CA LYS A 223 0.82 -13.46 5.07
C LYS A 223 0.83 -14.96 4.89
#